data_c0944cc7805bceb67bd0be1eae4df863
#
_entry.id   c0944cc7805bceb67bd0be1eae4df863
#
_cell.length_a   1.000
_cell.length_b   1.000
_cell.length_c   1.000
_cell.angle_alpha   90.00
_cell.angle_beta   90.00
_cell.angle_gamma   90.00
#
_symmetry.space_group_name_H-M   'P 1'
#
loop_
_entity.id
_entity.type
_entity.pdbx_description
1 polymer ?
#
loop_
_entity_poly.entity_id
_entity_poly.type
_entity_poly.pdbx_seq_one_letter_code
_entity_poly.pdbx_strand_id
1 'polypeptide(L)'
;MKLARLTAILFFIVTAVGAGLTAAVQEPAKSGWVDTFAVDKKDFVSAGSNTYFRLEPGYTLVLAKGKMLLIITVLDETKLVDGVETRIVEERESKGGKLAEVSRNYFAFNTSDRGVYYFGEEVDIYKDGKIVDHEGAWESGKSGARFGLMIPGQVVMGARYYQEVAPGVALDRAEIVGLDEALNTPAGEFKNCLKVKETTPLEPFARESKVYAPGVGLIKDGSLRLIEYGRLEEK
;
A
#
# COMPACT_ATOMS: atom_id res chain seq x y z
N MET A 1 -11.67 13.66 15.30
CA MET A 1 -11.05 12.35 15.54
C MET A 1 -10.47 11.93 14.19
N LYS A 2 -9.16 12.13 14.02
CA LYS A 2 -8.47 11.89 12.75
C LYS A 2 -8.22 10.38 12.63
N LEU A 3 -8.65 9.74 11.52
CA LEU A 3 -8.29 8.36 11.24
C LEU A 3 -6.80 8.31 10.86
N ALA A 4 -6.05 7.41 11.48
CA ALA A 4 -4.71 7.09 11.04
C ALA A 4 -4.82 6.41 9.66
N ARG A 5 -4.17 6.99 8.68
CA ARG A 5 -4.03 6.46 7.32
C ARG A 5 -2.56 6.12 7.14
N LEU A 6 -2.26 4.88 6.85
CA LEU A 6 -0.96 4.43 6.35
C LEU A 6 -1.04 4.15 4.85
N THR A 7 -1.90 4.84 4.16
CA THR A 7 -1.90 4.98 2.70
C THR A 7 -2.36 6.37 2.28
N ALA A 8 -2.51 7.30 3.25
CA ALA A 8 -2.71 8.70 2.93
C ALA A 8 -2.11 9.54 4.05
N ILE A 9 -1.10 10.28 3.74
CA ILE A 9 -0.35 11.17 4.62
C ILE A 9 -1.28 12.25 5.16
N LEU A 10 -1.43 12.32 6.48
CA LEU A 10 -2.10 13.41 7.14
C LEU A 10 -1.09 14.49 7.54
N PHE A 11 -1.10 15.60 6.82
CA PHE A 11 -0.25 16.75 7.12
C PHE A 11 -0.77 17.60 8.27
N PHE A 12 0.14 17.93 9.18
CA PHE A 12 0.06 19.14 10.01
C PHE A 12 0.96 20.21 9.39
N ILE A 13 0.38 21.32 9.01
CA ILE A 13 1.12 22.52 8.64
C ILE A 13 1.80 23.05 9.90
N VAL A 14 3.12 22.92 9.98
CA VAL A 14 3.96 23.71 10.89
C VAL A 14 4.74 24.69 10.01
N THR A 15 4.33 25.95 10.04
CA THR A 15 5.12 27.05 9.51
C THR A 15 6.35 27.24 10.40
N ALA A 16 7.53 26.84 9.93
CA ALA A 16 8.80 27.21 10.54
C ALA A 16 9.56 28.10 9.57
N VAL A 17 9.76 29.31 10.02
CA VAL A 17 10.63 30.35 9.41
C VAL A 17 12.08 29.87 9.47
N GLY A 18 12.82 30.14 8.39
CA GLY A 18 14.13 29.61 8.08
C GLY A 18 15.27 29.99 9.03
N ALA A 19 16.27 29.14 9.00
CA ALA A 19 17.70 29.47 9.12
C ALA A 19 18.48 28.38 8.40
N GLY A 20 19.24 28.76 7.39
CA GLY A 20 20.06 27.82 6.63
C GLY A 20 21.19 27.25 7.50
N LEU A 21 21.17 25.92 7.58
CA LEU A 21 22.32 25.11 7.94
C LEU A 21 22.38 23.97 6.93
N THR A 22 23.47 23.93 6.16
CA THR A 22 23.83 22.78 5.34
C THR A 22 24.11 21.59 6.27
N ALA A 23 23.08 20.81 6.55
CA ALA A 23 23.25 19.53 7.23
C ALA A 23 23.83 18.55 6.22
N ALA A 24 25.04 18.02 6.52
CA ALA A 24 25.57 16.87 5.83
C ALA A 24 24.53 15.75 5.89
N VAL A 25 24.18 15.19 4.73
CA VAL A 25 23.34 14.00 4.64
C VAL A 25 24.09 12.86 5.32
N GLN A 26 23.75 12.59 6.56
CA GLN A 26 24.27 11.47 7.31
C GLN A 26 23.56 10.24 6.76
N GLU A 27 24.31 9.30 6.15
CA GLU A 27 23.74 8.03 5.73
C GLU A 27 22.99 7.40 6.93
N PRO A 28 21.73 6.95 6.74
CA PRO A 28 21.01 6.34 7.85
C PRO A 28 21.75 5.10 8.30
N ALA A 29 22.07 5.02 9.59
CA ALA A 29 22.59 3.82 10.23
C ALA A 29 21.71 2.62 9.81
N LYS A 30 22.32 1.46 9.51
CA LYS A 30 21.63 0.22 9.09
C LYS A 30 20.51 -0.10 10.08
N SER A 31 19.31 0.31 9.78
CA SER A 31 18.14 0.24 10.67
C SER A 31 17.51 -1.17 10.75
N GLY A 32 18.11 -2.16 10.08
CA GLY A 32 17.53 -3.48 9.92
C GLY A 32 16.33 -3.52 8.95
N TRP A 33 16.04 -2.43 8.27
CA TRP A 33 15.00 -2.31 7.24
C TRP A 33 15.63 -2.42 5.85
N VAL A 34 15.08 -3.30 5.00
CA VAL A 34 15.50 -3.44 3.59
C VAL A 34 14.77 -2.39 2.77
N ASP A 35 15.50 -1.53 2.08
CA ASP A 35 15.00 -0.45 1.21
C ASP A 35 15.49 -0.56 -0.24
N THR A 36 16.25 -1.61 -0.53
CA THR A 36 16.82 -1.88 -1.85
C THR A 36 16.68 -3.37 -2.15
N PHE A 37 16.15 -3.69 -3.33
CA PHE A 37 15.81 -5.06 -3.72
C PHE A 37 16.63 -5.45 -4.95
N ALA A 38 17.35 -6.58 -4.85
CA ALA A 38 18.18 -7.12 -5.93
C ALA A 38 17.31 -7.93 -6.91
N VAL A 39 16.48 -7.24 -7.68
CA VAL A 39 15.59 -7.81 -8.69
C VAL A 39 15.88 -7.22 -10.08
N ASP A 40 15.71 -8.03 -11.11
CA ASP A 40 15.85 -7.55 -12.49
C ASP A 40 14.49 -7.03 -12.98
N LYS A 41 14.48 -5.83 -13.57
CA LYS A 41 13.24 -5.22 -14.09
C LYS A 41 12.57 -6.06 -15.19
N LYS A 42 13.32 -6.89 -15.93
CA LYS A 42 12.78 -7.80 -16.95
C LYS A 42 11.90 -8.92 -16.39
N ASP A 43 12.03 -9.22 -15.09
CA ASP A 43 11.28 -10.28 -14.42
C ASP A 43 9.92 -9.79 -13.88
N PHE A 44 9.60 -8.50 -14.06
CA PHE A 44 8.31 -7.95 -13.69
C PHE A 44 7.27 -8.11 -14.79
N VAL A 45 6.04 -8.43 -14.37
CA VAL A 45 4.84 -8.50 -15.21
C VAL A 45 3.68 -7.79 -14.51
N SER A 46 2.75 -7.24 -15.30
CA SER A 46 1.60 -6.50 -14.81
C SER A 46 0.45 -7.38 -14.29
N ALA A 47 0.58 -8.70 -14.36
CA ALA A 47 -0.43 -9.64 -13.85
C ALA A 47 0.25 -10.83 -13.18
N GLY A 48 -0.40 -11.39 -12.16
CA GLY A 48 0.10 -12.53 -11.40
C GLY A 48 -0.43 -12.52 -9.97
N SER A 49 -0.04 -13.50 -9.20
CA SER A 49 -0.43 -13.58 -7.79
C SER A 49 0.61 -14.32 -6.97
N ASN A 50 0.78 -13.90 -5.73
CA ASN A 50 1.38 -14.73 -4.71
C ASN A 50 0.30 -15.20 -3.72
N THR A 51 0.72 -15.83 -2.62
CA THR A 51 -0.22 -16.38 -1.63
C THR A 51 -1.16 -15.32 -1.05
N TYR A 52 -0.70 -14.06 -0.90
CA TYR A 52 -1.38 -13.01 -0.14
C TYR A 52 -1.74 -11.76 -0.94
N PHE A 53 -1.45 -11.74 -2.25
CA PHE A 53 -1.75 -10.60 -3.10
C PHE A 53 -2.07 -11.07 -4.52
N ARG A 54 -3.16 -10.55 -5.11
CA ARG A 54 -3.63 -10.89 -6.46
C ARG A 54 -3.63 -9.65 -7.34
N LEU A 55 -2.95 -9.74 -8.49
CA LEU A 55 -2.97 -8.73 -9.57
C LEU A 55 -3.75 -9.26 -10.78
N GLU A 56 -4.92 -9.83 -10.55
CA GLU A 56 -5.79 -10.33 -11.60
C GLU A 56 -6.85 -9.29 -11.95
N PRO A 57 -6.89 -8.77 -13.20
CA PRO A 57 -7.89 -7.79 -13.61
C PRO A 57 -9.32 -8.17 -13.26
N GLY A 58 -10.08 -7.21 -12.71
CA GLY A 58 -11.45 -7.38 -12.24
C GLY A 58 -11.57 -7.99 -10.84
N TYR A 59 -10.46 -8.34 -10.18
CA TYR A 59 -10.52 -8.78 -8.80
C TYR A 59 -10.73 -7.60 -7.85
N THR A 60 -11.70 -7.73 -6.95
CA THR A 60 -12.11 -6.65 -6.04
C THR A 60 -12.15 -7.15 -4.60
N LEU A 61 -11.75 -6.30 -3.67
CA LEU A 61 -11.91 -6.46 -2.23
C LEU A 61 -12.75 -5.30 -1.70
N VAL A 62 -13.75 -5.59 -0.87
CA VAL A 62 -14.57 -4.57 -0.21
C VAL A 62 -14.40 -4.70 1.30
N LEU A 63 -13.85 -3.67 1.93
CA LEU A 63 -13.67 -3.62 3.38
C LEU A 63 -14.52 -2.50 3.97
N ALA A 64 -15.09 -2.75 5.15
CA ALA A 64 -15.94 -1.77 5.81
C ALA A 64 -15.82 -1.78 7.33
N LYS A 65 -16.19 -0.65 7.94
CA LYS A 65 -16.50 -0.51 9.37
C LYS A 65 -17.39 0.69 9.62
N GLY A 66 -18.58 0.47 10.14
CA GLY A 66 -19.55 1.53 10.41
C GLY A 66 -19.91 2.29 9.13
N LYS A 67 -19.51 3.56 9.05
CA LYS A 67 -19.75 4.40 7.87
C LYS A 67 -18.54 4.48 6.90
N MET A 68 -17.45 3.79 7.22
CA MET A 68 -16.26 3.73 6.37
C MET A 68 -16.36 2.56 5.41
N LEU A 69 -16.02 2.80 4.16
CA LEU A 69 -15.98 1.83 3.07
C LEU A 69 -14.69 2.03 2.29
N LEU A 70 -13.96 0.94 2.04
CA LEU A 70 -12.81 0.86 1.16
C LEU A 70 -13.09 -0.18 0.09
N ILE A 71 -13.02 0.20 -1.17
CA ILE A 71 -13.12 -0.70 -2.33
C ILE A 71 -11.76 -0.70 -3.02
N ILE A 72 -11.16 -1.88 -3.16
CA ILE A 72 -9.88 -2.10 -3.83
C ILE A 72 -10.16 -2.91 -5.08
N THR A 73 -9.88 -2.38 -6.25
CA THR A 73 -10.15 -3.05 -7.53
C THR A 73 -8.88 -3.11 -8.38
N VAL A 74 -8.54 -4.29 -8.82
CA VAL A 74 -7.49 -4.50 -9.83
C VAL A 74 -8.08 -4.15 -11.20
N LEU A 75 -7.68 -3.01 -11.76
CA LEU A 75 -8.18 -2.55 -13.06
C LEU A 75 -7.55 -3.35 -14.20
N ASP A 76 -8.22 -3.37 -15.36
CA ASP A 76 -7.61 -3.89 -16.60
C ASP A 76 -6.72 -2.86 -17.31
N GLU A 77 -6.21 -1.92 -16.56
CA GLU A 77 -5.34 -0.85 -17.02
C GLU A 77 -3.93 -1.07 -16.52
N THR A 78 -2.96 -0.67 -17.35
CA THR A 78 -1.53 -0.70 -17.01
C THR A 78 -0.92 0.67 -17.17
N LYS A 79 0.21 0.89 -16.49
CA LYS A 79 1.04 2.09 -16.63
C LYS A 79 2.51 1.70 -16.68
N LEU A 80 3.26 2.32 -17.59
CA LEU A 80 4.70 2.17 -17.63
C LEU A 80 5.34 3.10 -16.59
N VAL A 81 5.97 2.51 -15.56
CA VAL A 81 6.63 3.23 -14.47
C VAL A 81 8.06 2.72 -14.34
N ASP A 82 9.04 3.62 -14.39
CA ASP A 82 10.46 3.31 -14.24
C ASP A 82 10.95 2.13 -15.14
N GLY A 83 10.37 2.06 -16.36
CA GLY A 83 10.66 1.01 -17.35
C GLY A 83 9.97 -0.34 -17.11
N VAL A 84 9.05 -0.43 -16.14
CA VAL A 84 8.24 -1.61 -15.83
C VAL A 84 6.78 -1.35 -16.17
N GLU A 85 6.14 -2.29 -16.88
CA GLU A 85 4.69 -2.26 -17.06
C GLU A 85 4.00 -2.73 -15.77
N THR A 86 3.35 -1.79 -15.08
CA THR A 86 2.66 -2.02 -13.82
C THR A 86 1.16 -2.19 -14.03
N ARG A 87 0.48 -2.90 -13.13
CA ARG A 87 -0.98 -2.98 -13.03
C ARG A 87 -1.50 -1.86 -12.16
N ILE A 88 -2.59 -1.22 -12.57
CA ILE A 88 -3.28 -0.23 -11.74
C ILE A 88 -4.24 -0.95 -10.79
N VAL A 89 -4.08 -0.69 -9.51
CA VAL A 89 -5.03 -1.10 -8.46
C VAL A 89 -5.65 0.16 -7.89
N GLU A 90 -6.94 0.37 -8.16
CA GLU A 90 -7.67 1.53 -7.65
C GLU A 90 -8.23 1.23 -6.26
N GLU A 91 -7.99 2.13 -5.33
CA GLU A 91 -8.58 2.15 -4.00
C GLU A 91 -9.51 3.35 -3.88
N ARG A 92 -10.75 3.11 -3.45
CA ARG A 92 -11.78 4.14 -3.28
C ARG A 92 -12.25 4.14 -1.84
N GLU A 93 -11.90 5.20 -1.12
CA GLU A 93 -12.34 5.39 0.25
C GLU A 93 -13.57 6.29 0.33
N SER A 94 -14.56 5.86 1.10
CA SER A 94 -15.78 6.63 1.35
C SER A 94 -16.13 6.67 2.82
N LYS A 95 -16.72 7.78 3.27
CA LYS A 95 -17.21 7.95 4.62
C LYS A 95 -18.63 8.51 4.61
N GLY A 96 -19.59 7.73 5.16
CA GLY A 96 -20.99 8.13 5.17
C GLY A 96 -21.59 8.33 3.77
N GLY A 97 -21.16 7.53 2.79
CA GLY A 97 -21.58 7.60 1.39
C GLY A 97 -20.93 8.73 0.59
N LYS A 98 -20.01 9.50 1.18
CA LYS A 98 -19.25 10.53 0.46
C LYS A 98 -17.84 10.00 0.15
N LEU A 99 -17.43 10.11 -1.10
CA LEU A 99 -16.08 9.82 -1.53
C LEU A 99 -15.09 10.75 -0.80
N ALA A 100 -14.04 10.17 -0.23
CA ALA A 100 -13.01 10.89 0.51
C ALA A 100 -11.67 10.87 -0.22
N GLU A 101 -11.35 9.74 -0.89
CA GLU A 101 -10.10 9.57 -1.61
C GLU A 101 -10.25 8.53 -2.71
N VAL A 102 -9.52 8.72 -3.79
CA VAL A 102 -9.23 7.69 -4.80
C VAL A 102 -7.73 7.67 -5.00
N SER A 103 -7.11 6.51 -4.78
CA SER A 103 -5.72 6.29 -5.16
C SER A 103 -5.64 5.25 -6.28
N ARG A 104 -4.69 5.44 -7.20
CA ARG A 104 -4.35 4.49 -8.27
C ARG A 104 -2.93 4.06 -8.08
N ASN A 105 -2.80 2.87 -7.54
CA ASN A 105 -1.55 2.25 -7.11
C ASN A 105 -0.95 1.43 -8.24
N TYR A 106 0.36 1.52 -8.47
CA TYR A 106 1.08 0.86 -9.56
C TYR A 106 1.86 -0.33 -9.02
N PHE A 107 1.34 -1.54 -9.22
CA PHE A 107 1.97 -2.77 -8.77
C PHE A 107 2.51 -3.60 -9.93
N ALA A 108 3.58 -4.35 -9.67
CA ALA A 108 4.07 -5.38 -10.57
C ALA A 108 4.41 -6.66 -9.79
N PHE A 109 4.15 -7.80 -10.42
CA PHE A 109 4.51 -9.12 -9.91
C PHE A 109 5.88 -9.51 -10.46
N ASN A 110 6.80 -9.89 -9.60
CA ASN A 110 8.10 -10.42 -10.01
C ASN A 110 8.01 -11.94 -10.18
N THR A 111 8.31 -12.43 -11.37
CA THR A 111 8.22 -13.86 -11.71
C THR A 111 9.31 -14.70 -11.07
N SER A 112 10.44 -14.08 -10.72
CA SER A 112 11.64 -14.76 -10.20
C SER A 112 11.52 -15.05 -8.70
N ASP A 113 11.19 -14.03 -7.88
CA ASP A 113 11.04 -14.15 -6.43
C ASP A 113 9.59 -14.24 -5.95
N ARG A 114 8.61 -14.07 -6.86
CA ARG A 114 7.16 -14.08 -6.63
C ARG A 114 6.67 -12.98 -5.67
N GLY A 115 7.45 -11.94 -5.47
CA GLY A 115 7.07 -10.74 -4.74
C GLY A 115 6.13 -9.85 -5.55
N VAL A 116 5.29 -9.08 -4.87
CA VAL A 116 4.56 -7.96 -5.45
C VAL A 116 5.22 -6.67 -5.02
N TYR A 117 5.58 -5.83 -5.98
CA TYR A 117 6.32 -4.61 -5.78
C TYR A 117 5.48 -3.38 -6.09
N TYR A 118 5.71 -2.30 -5.37
CA TYR A 118 4.98 -1.06 -5.44
C TYR A 118 5.83 0.02 -6.10
N PHE A 119 5.33 0.56 -7.22
CA PHE A 119 6.08 1.48 -8.08
C PHE A 119 5.61 2.92 -7.99
N GLY A 120 4.54 3.19 -7.25
CA GLY A 120 4.01 4.54 -7.08
C GLY A 120 2.50 4.60 -7.07
N GLU A 121 1.98 5.81 -6.91
CA GLU A 121 0.54 6.08 -6.90
C GLU A 121 0.20 7.47 -7.40
N GLU A 122 -1.01 7.61 -7.93
CA GLU A 122 -1.75 8.86 -8.06
C GLU A 122 -2.81 8.94 -6.96
N VAL A 123 -2.99 10.10 -6.36
CA VAL A 123 -3.93 10.33 -5.27
C VAL A 123 -4.84 11.51 -5.60
N ASP A 124 -6.15 11.30 -5.45
CA ASP A 124 -7.17 12.34 -5.54
C ASP A 124 -7.90 12.43 -4.19
N ILE A 125 -7.70 13.52 -3.45
CA ILE A 125 -8.38 13.78 -2.17
C ILE A 125 -9.65 14.59 -2.45
N TYR A 126 -10.79 14.10 -1.96
CA TYR A 126 -12.11 14.69 -2.21
C TYR A 126 -12.66 15.42 -0.99
N LYS A 127 -13.24 16.61 -1.25
CA LYS A 127 -14.05 17.36 -0.29
C LYS A 127 -15.29 17.91 -1.01
N ASP A 128 -16.46 17.58 -0.47
CA ASP A 128 -17.76 17.98 -1.04
C ASP A 128 -17.90 17.64 -2.53
N GLY A 129 -17.41 16.46 -2.93
CA GLY A 129 -17.48 15.92 -4.29
C GLY A 129 -16.48 16.53 -5.30
N LYS A 130 -15.54 17.33 -4.84
CA LYS A 130 -14.49 17.94 -5.68
C LYS A 130 -13.12 17.50 -5.22
N ILE A 131 -12.21 17.28 -6.16
CA ILE A 131 -10.79 17.05 -5.87
C ILE A 131 -10.21 18.36 -5.32
N VAL A 132 -9.54 18.26 -4.18
CA VAL A 132 -8.95 19.41 -3.47
C VAL A 132 -7.44 19.27 -3.29
N ASP A 133 -6.90 18.07 -3.42
CA ASP A 133 -5.47 17.80 -3.25
C ASP A 133 -5.06 16.49 -3.97
N HIS A 134 -3.74 16.34 -4.21
CA HIS A 134 -3.07 15.16 -4.76
C HIS A 134 -1.91 14.71 -3.85
N GLU A 135 -1.99 15.04 -2.57
CA GLU A 135 -0.96 14.76 -1.60
C GLU A 135 -0.73 13.24 -1.46
N GLY A 136 0.56 12.86 -1.37
CA GLY A 136 0.95 11.44 -1.31
C GLY A 136 1.36 10.85 -2.66
N ALA A 137 1.00 11.47 -3.78
CA ALA A 137 1.35 10.94 -5.10
C ALA A 137 2.88 10.88 -5.31
N TRP A 138 3.36 9.75 -5.81
CA TRP A 138 4.76 9.53 -6.13
C TRP A 138 4.93 8.47 -7.23
N GLU A 139 6.11 8.41 -7.84
CA GLU A 139 6.40 7.46 -8.92
C GLU A 139 7.88 7.07 -8.90
N SER A 140 8.17 5.77 -8.93
CA SER A 140 9.53 5.24 -9.02
C SER A 140 10.28 5.81 -10.23
N GLY A 141 11.56 6.13 -10.03
CA GLY A 141 12.40 6.77 -11.04
C GLY A 141 12.27 8.28 -11.12
N LYS A 142 11.35 8.91 -10.39
CA LYS A 142 11.17 10.37 -10.33
C LYS A 142 11.54 10.92 -8.96
N SER A 143 12.15 12.11 -8.92
CA SER A 143 12.47 12.84 -7.68
C SER A 143 13.22 12.03 -6.62
N GLY A 144 14.02 11.03 -7.03
CA GLY A 144 14.76 10.15 -6.13
C GLY A 144 13.93 9.01 -5.52
N ALA A 145 12.66 8.89 -5.90
CA ALA A 145 11.82 7.79 -5.47
C ALA A 145 12.21 6.46 -6.16
N ARG A 146 12.04 5.37 -5.44
CA ARG A 146 12.29 4.00 -5.90
C ARG A 146 11.13 3.10 -5.49
N PHE A 147 10.89 2.04 -6.27
CA PHE A 147 9.92 1.02 -5.91
C PHE A 147 10.29 0.32 -4.59
N GLY A 148 9.29 -0.15 -3.89
CA GLY A 148 9.41 -0.96 -2.68
C GLY A 148 8.75 -2.32 -2.83
N LEU A 149 8.79 -3.12 -1.77
CA LEU A 149 8.21 -4.46 -1.73
C LEU A 149 6.87 -4.41 -0.98
N MET A 150 5.76 -4.65 -1.68
CA MET A 150 4.44 -4.67 -1.04
C MET A 150 4.22 -5.96 -0.25
N ILE A 151 4.34 -7.12 -0.90
CA ILE A 151 4.26 -8.44 -0.26
C ILE A 151 5.35 -9.36 -0.83
N PRO A 152 6.23 -9.93 0.00
CA PRO A 152 7.24 -10.87 -0.45
C PRO A 152 6.61 -12.16 -0.97
N GLY A 153 7.25 -12.80 -1.96
CA GLY A 153 6.83 -14.12 -2.44
C GLY A 153 7.05 -15.23 -1.40
N GLN A 154 8.13 -15.10 -0.62
CA GLN A 154 8.38 -15.93 0.56
C GLN A 154 8.29 -15.09 1.83
N VAL A 155 7.28 -15.35 2.66
CA VAL A 155 7.08 -14.64 3.91
C VAL A 155 7.93 -15.24 5.03
N VAL A 156 8.66 -14.38 5.76
CA VAL A 156 9.52 -14.79 6.88
C VAL A 156 9.18 -13.95 8.10
N MET A 157 8.93 -14.60 9.24
CA MET A 157 8.65 -13.92 10.51
C MET A 157 9.77 -12.93 10.86
N GLY A 158 9.40 -11.70 11.20
CA GLY A 158 10.33 -10.64 11.57
C GLY A 158 11.00 -9.94 10.37
N ALA A 159 10.69 -10.32 9.12
CA ALA A 159 11.17 -9.59 7.95
C ALA A 159 10.70 -8.14 7.98
N ARG A 160 11.60 -7.20 7.64
CA ARG A 160 11.38 -5.75 7.68
C ARG A 160 11.82 -5.13 6.38
N TYR A 161 10.92 -4.43 5.70
CA TYR A 161 11.20 -3.84 4.40
C TYR A 161 10.36 -2.58 4.16
N TYR A 162 10.84 -1.74 3.25
CA TYR A 162 10.09 -0.59 2.77
C TYR A 162 9.12 -1.00 1.67
N GLN A 163 7.87 -0.57 1.80
CA GLN A 163 6.85 -0.70 0.76
C GLN A 163 6.93 0.45 -0.24
N GLU A 164 7.41 1.60 0.22
CA GLU A 164 7.57 2.84 -0.54
C GLU A 164 8.89 3.51 -0.19
N VAL A 165 9.60 3.99 -1.20
CA VAL A 165 10.85 4.73 -1.01
C VAL A 165 10.79 6.03 -1.81
N ALA A 166 9.93 6.97 -1.37
CA ALA A 166 9.78 8.30 -1.94
C ALA A 166 10.14 9.37 -0.90
N PRO A 167 11.41 9.85 -0.88
CA PRO A 167 11.90 10.74 0.16
C PRO A 167 11.05 11.99 0.34
N GLY A 168 10.57 12.23 1.56
CA GLY A 168 9.73 13.37 1.91
C GLY A 168 8.26 13.26 1.49
N VAL A 169 7.87 12.19 0.80
CA VAL A 169 6.50 11.96 0.32
C VAL A 169 5.92 10.70 0.94
N ALA A 170 6.51 9.53 0.68
CA ALA A 170 6.03 8.23 1.15
C ALA A 170 7.22 7.34 1.53
N LEU A 171 7.25 6.85 2.76
CA LEU A 171 8.30 6.00 3.31
C LEU A 171 7.70 4.86 4.13
N ASP A 172 6.58 4.31 3.69
CA ASP A 172 5.90 3.26 4.41
C ASP A 172 6.69 1.96 4.37
N ARG A 173 6.67 1.26 5.49
CA ARG A 173 7.46 0.07 5.73
C ARG A 173 6.70 -0.96 6.54
N ALA A 174 6.91 -2.21 6.21
CA ALA A 174 6.21 -3.36 6.75
C ALA A 174 7.12 -4.25 7.58
N GLU A 175 6.64 -4.71 8.72
CA GLU A 175 7.23 -5.77 9.53
C GLU A 175 6.26 -6.96 9.57
N ILE A 176 6.71 -8.17 9.17
CA ILE A 176 5.92 -9.39 9.29
C ILE A 176 5.91 -9.84 10.75
N VAL A 177 4.71 -9.82 11.37
CA VAL A 177 4.53 -10.08 12.79
C VAL A 177 3.64 -11.29 13.10
N GLY A 178 3.11 -11.99 12.08
CA GLY A 178 2.34 -13.22 12.21
C GLY A 178 2.20 -13.95 10.87
N LEU A 179 2.23 -15.29 10.89
CA LEU A 179 2.16 -16.14 9.69
C LEU A 179 0.98 -17.12 9.70
N ASP A 180 0.34 -17.31 10.85
CA ASP A 180 -0.73 -18.29 11.09
C ASP A 180 -1.94 -17.68 11.82
N GLU A 181 -2.14 -16.38 11.63
CA GLU A 181 -3.26 -15.68 12.25
C GLU A 181 -4.61 -16.25 11.75
N ALA A 182 -5.60 -16.28 12.64
CA ALA A 182 -6.97 -16.57 12.30
C ALA A 182 -7.81 -15.31 12.50
N LEU A 183 -8.68 -15.01 11.54
CA LEU A 183 -9.54 -13.84 11.60
C LEU A 183 -10.91 -14.10 11.02
N ASN A 184 -11.95 -13.74 11.77
CA ASN A 184 -13.34 -13.74 11.30
C ASN A 184 -13.69 -12.33 10.79
N THR A 185 -14.29 -12.29 9.61
CA THR A 185 -14.82 -11.09 8.97
C THR A 185 -16.26 -11.36 8.51
N PRO A 186 -17.03 -10.35 8.13
CA PRO A 186 -18.35 -10.60 7.50
C PRO A 186 -18.29 -11.42 6.22
N ALA A 187 -17.16 -11.44 5.51
CA ALA A 187 -16.96 -12.24 4.30
C ALA A 187 -16.63 -13.73 4.60
N GLY A 188 -16.34 -14.10 5.86
CA GLY A 188 -16.04 -15.46 6.25
C GLY A 188 -14.95 -15.60 7.31
N GLU A 189 -14.58 -16.86 7.57
CA GLU A 189 -13.50 -17.24 8.49
C GLU A 189 -12.23 -17.54 7.69
N PHE A 190 -11.12 -16.90 8.07
CA PHE A 190 -9.83 -17.06 7.41
C PHE A 190 -8.78 -17.57 8.40
N LYS A 191 -7.92 -18.47 7.92
CA LYS A 191 -6.82 -19.10 8.69
C LYS A 191 -5.51 -18.97 7.92
N ASN A 192 -4.40 -19.21 8.61
CA ASN A 192 -3.04 -19.10 8.05
C ASN A 192 -2.78 -17.72 7.43
N CYS A 193 -3.35 -16.69 8.07
CA CYS A 193 -3.24 -15.33 7.55
C CYS A 193 -1.88 -14.71 7.91
N LEU A 194 -1.36 -13.94 6.96
CA LEU A 194 -0.20 -13.09 7.15
C LEU A 194 -0.62 -11.82 7.89
N LYS A 195 0.05 -11.50 8.99
CA LYS A 195 -0.13 -10.24 9.71
C LYS A 195 1.09 -9.36 9.54
N VAL A 196 0.83 -8.15 9.10
CA VAL A 196 1.83 -7.13 8.86
C VAL A 196 1.56 -5.94 9.78
N LYS A 197 2.62 -5.40 10.35
CA LYS A 197 2.62 -4.12 11.06
C LYS A 197 3.26 -3.09 10.15
N GLU A 198 2.53 -2.04 9.83
CA GLU A 198 3.01 -0.93 9.02
C GLU A 198 3.38 0.27 9.90
N THR A 199 4.41 0.99 9.48
CA THR A 199 4.94 2.20 10.13
C THR A 199 5.56 3.08 9.07
N THR A 200 5.70 4.37 9.35
CA THR A 200 6.47 5.29 8.49
C THR A 200 7.43 6.14 9.30
N PRO A 201 8.67 6.39 8.83
CA PRO A 201 9.58 7.34 9.46
C PRO A 201 9.07 8.78 9.43
N LEU A 202 8.18 9.11 8.47
CA LEU A 202 7.58 10.44 8.35
C LEU A 202 6.64 10.74 9.51
N GLU A 203 6.00 9.70 10.07
CA GLU A 203 5.11 9.77 11.24
C GLU A 203 5.52 8.73 12.30
N PRO A 204 6.48 9.03 13.20
CA PRO A 204 7.09 8.02 14.09
C PRO A 204 6.12 7.32 15.06
N PHE A 205 4.93 7.89 15.27
CA PHE A 205 3.90 7.31 16.14
C PHE A 205 2.76 6.61 15.38
N ALA A 206 2.70 6.78 14.05
CA ALA A 206 1.72 6.08 13.23
C ALA A 206 2.05 4.57 13.19
N ARG A 207 1.04 3.76 13.48
CA ARG A 207 1.13 2.30 13.43
C ARG A 207 -0.17 1.73 12.95
N GLU A 208 -0.10 0.85 11.99
CA GLU A 208 -1.24 0.13 11.50
C GLU A 208 -0.98 -1.37 11.44
N SER A 209 -2.04 -2.16 11.46
CA SER A 209 -1.97 -3.60 11.33
C SER A 209 -2.86 -4.05 10.20
N LYS A 210 -2.26 -4.67 9.19
CA LYS A 210 -2.95 -5.31 8.08
C LYS A 210 -2.89 -6.83 8.22
N VAL A 211 -3.93 -7.51 7.76
CA VAL A 211 -4.00 -8.98 7.73
C VAL A 211 -4.43 -9.41 6.34
N TYR A 212 -3.67 -10.34 5.78
CA TYR A 212 -3.88 -10.89 4.44
C TYR A 212 -4.20 -12.38 4.54
N ALA A 213 -5.27 -12.83 3.88
CA ALA A 213 -5.64 -14.24 3.83
C ALA A 213 -5.09 -14.92 2.57
N PRO A 214 -4.66 -16.20 2.67
CA PRO A 214 -4.18 -16.97 1.52
C PRO A 214 -5.22 -17.05 0.41
N GLY A 215 -4.82 -16.74 -0.83
CA GLY A 215 -5.67 -16.82 -2.02
C GLY A 215 -6.74 -15.71 -2.12
N VAL A 216 -6.82 -14.82 -1.13
CA VAL A 216 -7.78 -13.71 -1.07
C VAL A 216 -7.08 -12.36 -1.14
N GLY A 217 -6.12 -12.09 -0.27
CA GLY A 217 -5.48 -10.79 -0.13
C GLY A 217 -5.88 -10.11 1.18
N LEU A 218 -5.98 -8.77 1.16
CA LEU A 218 -6.24 -7.95 2.35
C LEU A 218 -7.64 -8.21 2.92
N ILE A 219 -7.70 -8.71 4.16
CA ILE A 219 -8.96 -8.98 4.89
C ILE A 219 -9.18 -8.07 6.09
N LYS A 220 -8.13 -7.34 6.47
CA LYS A 220 -8.17 -6.35 7.53
C LYS A 220 -7.22 -5.21 7.20
N ASP A 221 -7.71 -3.97 7.30
CA ASP A 221 -6.94 -2.75 7.24
C ASP A 221 -7.30 -1.88 8.45
N GLY A 222 -6.35 -1.76 9.38
CA GLY A 222 -6.62 -1.11 10.65
C GLY A 222 -7.88 -1.64 11.33
N SER A 223 -8.93 -0.85 11.28
CA SER A 223 -10.23 -1.22 11.86
C SER A 223 -11.23 -1.79 10.85
N LEU A 224 -10.98 -1.64 9.54
CA LEU A 224 -11.82 -2.17 8.47
C LEU A 224 -11.71 -3.70 8.39
N ARG A 225 -12.78 -4.36 7.96
CA ARG A 225 -12.86 -5.81 7.78
C ARG A 225 -13.45 -6.11 6.41
N LEU A 226 -12.95 -7.15 5.78
CA LEU A 226 -13.46 -7.66 4.50
C LEU A 226 -14.93 -8.06 4.65
N ILE A 227 -15.77 -7.55 3.75
CA ILE A 227 -17.21 -7.88 3.67
C ILE A 227 -17.56 -8.61 2.39
N GLU A 228 -16.79 -8.41 1.31
CA GLU A 228 -17.01 -9.04 0.01
C GLU A 228 -15.71 -9.09 -0.77
N TYR A 229 -15.51 -10.11 -1.64
CA TYR A 229 -14.33 -10.22 -2.50
C TYR A 229 -14.60 -11.11 -3.72
N GLY A 230 -13.78 -10.97 -4.74
CA GLY A 230 -13.84 -11.75 -5.96
C GLY A 230 -14.00 -10.88 -7.20
N ARG A 231 -14.45 -11.47 -8.30
CA ARG A 231 -14.91 -10.70 -9.47
C ARG A 231 -16.35 -10.29 -9.21
N LEU A 232 -16.54 -9.04 -8.81
CA LEU A 232 -17.87 -8.52 -8.52
C LEU A 232 -18.47 -8.00 -9.84
N GLU A 233 -19.71 -8.38 -10.15
CA GLU A 233 -20.46 -7.78 -11.25
C GLU A 233 -20.81 -6.34 -10.86
N GLU A 234 -20.66 -5.40 -11.80
CA GLU A 234 -21.18 -4.04 -11.63
C GLU A 234 -22.70 -4.12 -11.43
N LYS A 235 -23.15 -3.68 -10.26
CA LYS A 235 -24.57 -3.63 -9.90
C LYS A 235 -25.20 -2.31 -10.33
#